data_c6be4b3c2f078f92b855007c35dcda4b
#
_entry.id   c6be4b3c2f078f92b855007c35dcda4b
#
_cell.length_a   1.000
_cell.length_b   1.000
_cell.length_c   1.000
_cell.angle_alpha   90.00
_cell.angle_beta   90.00
_cell.angle_gamma   90.00
#
_symmetry.space_group_name_H-M   'P 1'
#
loop_
_entity.id
_entity.type
_entity.pdbx_description
1 polymer ?
#
loop_
_entity_poly.entity_id
_entity_poly.type
_entity_poly.pdbx_seq_one_letter_code
_entity_poly.pdbx_strand_id
1 'polypeptide(L)'
;MAPITALGYGAFKVGRNQKTKYGHSYELPTEQESDRLLNSVLDLGITVIDTAPSYGLSEERIGRYLSHRREEFFLSTKAGETFEGESRYDYSKDAIVASVHSSLQRLRTDVLDCVFVHSHSDDVAVLTETDAVETLLDLKAKGLTKLVGFSGYSCLSIRNCLPQVDAIMVEFNVNNTIHAGVMQEAADRGVKVFVKKGMSSGSVPAQQAIPFVLENTSVTTLLLSSLSVEHLKENIWRTSDEYKLR
;
A
#
# COMPACT_ATOMS: atom_id res chain seq x y z
N MET A 1 -0.54 17.09 3.47
CA MET A 1 -0.60 15.75 2.87
C MET A 1 -0.61 15.93 1.37
N ALA A 2 0.31 15.29 0.67
CA ALA A 2 0.35 15.34 -0.79
C ALA A 2 -0.98 14.80 -1.39
N PRO A 3 -1.37 15.23 -2.59
CA PRO A 3 -2.55 14.69 -3.27
C PRO A 3 -2.38 13.19 -3.54
N ILE A 4 -3.46 12.43 -3.54
CA ILE A 4 -3.44 11.00 -3.88
C ILE A 4 -3.71 10.85 -5.36
N THR A 5 -2.73 10.33 -6.11
CA THR A 5 -2.90 10.04 -7.54
C THR A 5 -3.61 8.71 -7.75
N ALA A 6 -4.34 8.58 -8.86
CA ALA A 6 -5.07 7.36 -9.22
C ALA A 6 -4.14 6.13 -9.38
N LEU A 7 -2.89 6.36 -9.79
CA LEU A 7 -1.82 5.36 -9.71
C LEU A 7 -0.91 5.64 -8.54
N GLY A 8 -0.63 4.61 -7.75
CA GLY A 8 0.35 4.62 -6.67
C GLY A 8 1.47 3.61 -6.94
N TYR A 9 2.60 3.80 -6.28
CA TYR A 9 3.74 2.90 -6.35
C TYR A 9 3.78 1.97 -5.14
N GLY A 10 3.61 0.66 -5.37
CA GLY A 10 3.81 -0.39 -4.37
C GLY A 10 5.28 -0.82 -4.35
N ALA A 11 6.00 -0.47 -3.29
CA ALA A 11 7.45 -0.61 -3.20
C ALA A 11 7.94 -2.01 -2.79
N PHE A 12 7.10 -3.05 -2.88
CA PHE A 12 7.48 -4.41 -2.52
C PHE A 12 8.76 -4.87 -3.23
N LYS A 13 8.82 -4.70 -4.56
CA LYS A 13 9.94 -5.17 -5.38
C LYS A 13 11.26 -4.43 -5.10
N VAL A 14 11.20 -3.25 -4.51
CA VAL A 14 12.40 -2.48 -4.15
C VAL A 14 13.13 -3.10 -2.96
N GLY A 15 12.45 -3.89 -2.13
CA GLY A 15 13.06 -4.42 -0.91
C GLY A 15 13.04 -5.93 -0.75
N ARG A 16 12.17 -6.65 -1.46
CA ARG A 16 11.99 -8.10 -1.25
C ARG A 16 11.76 -8.83 -2.56
N ASN A 17 12.46 -9.96 -2.74
CA ASN A 17 12.31 -10.88 -3.88
C ASN A 17 12.06 -12.34 -3.45
N GLN A 18 11.95 -12.60 -2.14
CA GLN A 18 11.75 -13.94 -1.58
C GLN A 18 10.28 -14.21 -1.31
N LYS A 19 9.85 -15.47 -1.52
CA LYS A 19 8.47 -15.96 -1.30
C LYS A 19 7.42 -15.01 -1.91
N THR A 20 7.67 -14.63 -3.14
CA THR A 20 6.78 -13.74 -3.90
C THR A 20 5.64 -14.53 -4.55
N LYS A 21 4.53 -13.85 -4.83
CA LYS A 21 3.39 -14.42 -5.59
C LYS A 21 3.48 -14.15 -7.09
N TYR A 22 4.61 -13.64 -7.57
CA TYR A 22 4.84 -13.42 -9.01
C TYR A 22 5.21 -14.73 -9.69
N GLY A 23 4.79 -14.93 -10.94
CA GLY A 23 5.09 -16.11 -11.75
C GLY A 23 6.55 -16.21 -12.21
N HIS A 24 7.40 -15.23 -11.89
CA HIS A 24 8.82 -15.18 -12.25
C HIS A 24 9.65 -14.61 -11.09
N SER A 25 10.89 -15.04 -11.00
CA SER A 25 11.88 -14.45 -10.10
C SER A 25 12.42 -13.13 -10.64
N TYR A 26 12.90 -12.27 -9.78
CA TYR A 26 13.63 -11.05 -10.13
C TYR A 26 14.73 -10.79 -9.11
N GLU A 27 15.77 -10.11 -9.54
CA GLU A 27 16.85 -9.63 -8.68
C GLU A 27 16.41 -8.36 -7.94
N LEU A 28 16.91 -8.21 -6.72
CA LEU A 28 16.73 -6.92 -6.03
C LEU A 28 17.54 -5.84 -6.76
N PRO A 29 16.99 -4.65 -6.95
CA PRO A 29 17.76 -3.55 -7.51
C PRO A 29 18.91 -3.19 -6.58
N THR A 30 20.03 -2.79 -7.17
CA THR A 30 21.16 -2.19 -6.44
C THR A 30 20.72 -0.89 -5.75
N GLU A 31 21.54 -0.37 -4.84
CA GLU A 31 21.25 0.89 -4.18
C GLU A 31 21.10 2.05 -5.19
N GLN A 32 21.97 2.10 -6.21
CA GLN A 32 21.90 3.13 -7.26
C GLN A 32 20.65 3.02 -8.14
N GLU A 33 20.23 1.79 -8.48
CA GLU A 33 19.00 1.55 -9.23
C GLU A 33 17.77 1.90 -8.39
N SER A 34 17.80 1.59 -7.08
CA SER A 34 16.73 1.93 -6.15
C SER A 34 16.56 3.44 -6.00
N ASP A 35 17.65 4.18 -5.85
CA ASP A 35 17.66 5.65 -5.81
C ASP A 35 17.04 6.23 -7.09
N ARG A 36 17.56 5.83 -8.25
CA ARG A 36 17.06 6.29 -9.55
C ARG A 36 15.58 5.99 -9.73
N LEU A 37 15.15 4.75 -9.44
CA LEU A 37 13.78 4.31 -9.60
C LEU A 37 12.82 5.09 -8.70
N LEU A 38 13.13 5.20 -7.39
CA LEU A 38 12.27 5.86 -6.43
C LEU A 38 12.11 7.36 -6.76
N ASN A 39 13.18 8.04 -7.12
CA ASN A 39 13.11 9.43 -7.58
C ASN A 39 12.30 9.56 -8.88
N SER A 40 12.50 8.66 -9.85
CA SER A 40 11.73 8.66 -11.09
C SER A 40 10.23 8.45 -10.85
N VAL A 41 9.82 7.70 -9.84
CA VAL A 41 8.40 7.54 -9.46
C VAL A 41 7.76 8.91 -9.19
N LEU A 42 8.41 9.74 -8.37
CA LEU A 42 7.92 11.08 -8.04
C LEU A 42 8.00 12.03 -9.24
N ASP A 43 9.10 11.99 -10.01
CA ASP A 43 9.29 12.81 -11.20
C ASP A 43 8.26 12.52 -12.30
N LEU A 44 7.70 11.32 -12.31
CA LEU A 44 6.59 10.93 -13.18
C LEU A 44 5.22 11.37 -12.67
N GLY A 45 5.14 12.03 -11.51
CA GLY A 45 3.90 12.52 -10.92
C GLY A 45 3.11 11.48 -10.13
N ILE A 46 3.68 10.30 -9.83
CA ILE A 46 3.07 9.34 -8.89
C ILE A 46 3.34 9.85 -7.47
N THR A 47 2.30 10.24 -6.77
CA THR A 47 2.41 10.83 -5.44
C THR A 47 2.08 9.86 -4.29
N VAL A 48 1.70 8.64 -4.57
CA VAL A 48 1.44 7.61 -3.55
C VAL A 48 2.57 6.59 -3.55
N ILE A 49 3.20 6.39 -2.39
CA ILE A 49 4.19 5.33 -2.16
C ILE A 49 3.69 4.45 -1.02
N ASP A 50 3.50 3.16 -1.31
CA ASP A 50 3.08 2.15 -0.34
C ASP A 50 4.20 1.16 -0.08
N THR A 51 4.48 0.91 1.20
CA THR A 51 5.48 -0.04 1.66
C THR A 51 4.98 -0.88 2.84
N ALA A 52 5.86 -1.68 3.46
CA ALA A 52 5.60 -2.42 4.69
C ALA A 52 6.91 -2.88 5.35
N PRO A 53 6.93 -3.12 6.68
CA PRO A 53 8.05 -3.77 7.36
C PRO A 53 8.40 -5.13 6.77
N SER A 54 7.39 -5.89 6.31
CA SER A 54 7.57 -7.20 5.67
C SER A 54 8.14 -7.14 4.24
N TYR A 55 8.43 -5.93 3.71
CA TYR A 55 8.99 -5.76 2.37
C TYR A 55 10.53 -5.65 2.36
N GLY A 56 11.20 -6.23 3.35
CA GLY A 56 12.65 -6.27 3.45
C GLY A 56 13.27 -4.87 3.50
N LEU A 57 14.13 -4.52 2.55
CA LEU A 57 14.86 -3.23 2.52
C LEU A 57 14.00 -2.04 2.08
N SER A 58 12.72 -2.23 1.75
CA SER A 58 11.90 -1.20 1.10
C SER A 58 11.78 0.09 1.91
N GLU A 59 11.45 0.00 3.21
CA GLU A 59 11.32 1.20 4.05
C GLU A 59 12.66 1.96 4.21
N GLU A 60 13.76 1.23 4.38
CA GLU A 60 15.09 1.85 4.49
C GLU A 60 15.49 2.59 3.22
N ARG A 61 15.22 1.98 2.05
CA ARG A 61 15.50 2.59 0.74
C ARG A 61 14.65 3.82 0.48
N ILE A 62 13.36 3.77 0.80
CA ILE A 62 12.47 4.94 0.71
C ILE A 62 13.00 6.06 1.64
N GLY A 63 13.29 5.76 2.89
CA GLY A 63 13.82 6.76 3.83
C GLY A 63 15.18 7.32 3.41
N ARG A 64 16.05 6.50 2.82
CA ARG A 64 17.37 6.93 2.35
C ARG A 64 17.30 7.87 1.15
N TYR A 65 16.45 7.56 0.19
CA TYR A 65 16.46 8.22 -1.12
C TYR A 65 15.35 9.25 -1.29
N LEU A 66 14.28 9.22 -0.48
CA LEU A 66 13.13 10.12 -0.64
C LEU A 66 12.84 11.00 0.59
N SER A 67 13.55 10.85 1.72
CA SER A 67 13.25 11.68 2.90
C SER A 67 13.37 13.19 2.65
N HIS A 68 14.27 13.60 1.77
CA HIS A 68 14.45 15.01 1.37
C HIS A 68 13.29 15.53 0.48
N ARG A 69 12.44 14.63 -0.05
CA ARG A 69 11.26 14.92 -0.88
C ARG A 69 9.95 14.57 -0.16
N ARG A 70 10.00 14.39 1.18
CA ARG A 70 8.87 13.85 1.98
C ARG A 70 7.52 14.53 1.73
N GLU A 71 7.52 15.83 1.48
CA GLU A 71 6.31 16.61 1.27
C GLU A 71 5.66 16.39 -0.11
N GLU A 72 6.37 15.77 -1.04
CA GLU A 72 5.90 15.55 -2.42
C GLU A 72 5.01 14.32 -2.55
N PHE A 73 4.96 13.42 -1.54
CA PHE A 73 4.23 12.17 -1.65
C PHE A 73 3.45 11.78 -0.39
N PHE A 74 2.37 11.05 -0.63
CA PHE A 74 1.61 10.33 0.38
C PHE A 74 2.32 9.01 0.68
N LEU A 75 2.70 8.81 1.92
CA LEU A 75 3.44 7.63 2.36
C LEU A 75 2.55 6.72 3.19
N SER A 76 2.30 5.50 2.70
CA SER A 76 1.65 4.45 3.48
C SER A 76 2.61 3.32 3.81
N THR A 77 2.46 2.80 5.03
CA THR A 77 3.09 1.56 5.46
C THR A 77 2.10 0.69 6.21
N LYS A 78 2.57 -0.41 6.78
CA LYS A 78 1.73 -1.41 7.44
C LYS A 78 2.29 -1.80 8.79
N ALA A 79 1.47 -2.43 9.64
CA ALA A 79 1.89 -3.01 10.90
C ALA A 79 1.19 -4.35 11.13
N GLY A 80 1.81 -5.26 11.89
CA GLY A 80 1.27 -6.58 12.21
C GLY A 80 1.96 -7.74 11.49
N GLU A 81 2.67 -7.50 10.37
CA GLU A 81 3.48 -8.50 9.67
C GLU A 81 4.94 -8.08 9.59
N THR A 82 5.84 -9.01 9.92
CA THR A 82 7.28 -8.92 9.66
C THR A 82 7.72 -10.06 8.76
N PHE A 83 8.92 -9.96 8.17
CA PHE A 83 9.48 -11.00 7.29
C PHE A 83 10.98 -11.18 7.53
N GLU A 84 11.33 -12.40 7.98
CA GLU A 84 12.70 -12.85 8.16
C GLU A 84 12.86 -14.24 7.53
N GLY A 85 12.77 -14.30 6.18
CA GLY A 85 12.72 -15.57 5.44
C GLY A 85 11.33 -16.23 5.44
N GLU A 86 10.48 -15.93 6.41
CA GLU A 86 9.06 -16.26 6.48
C GLU A 86 8.26 -15.13 7.11
N SER A 87 6.96 -15.08 6.81
CA SER A 87 6.06 -14.09 7.40
C SER A 87 5.72 -14.49 8.84
N ARG A 88 5.83 -13.53 9.75
CA ARG A 88 5.39 -13.64 11.14
C ARG A 88 4.38 -12.55 11.43
N TYR A 89 3.37 -12.89 12.19
CA TYR A 89 2.28 -11.98 12.53
C TYR A 89 2.21 -11.78 14.04
N ASP A 90 2.19 -10.52 14.47
CA ASP A 90 1.97 -10.14 15.85
C ASP A 90 1.14 -8.86 15.90
N TYR A 91 -0.08 -8.98 16.40
CA TYR A 91 -1.06 -7.90 16.50
C TYR A 91 -1.20 -7.38 17.91
N SER A 92 -0.31 -7.77 18.84
CA SER A 92 -0.29 -7.20 20.18
C SER A 92 -0.03 -5.69 20.12
N LYS A 93 -0.57 -4.97 21.10
CA LYS A 93 -0.40 -3.51 21.21
C LYS A 93 1.07 -3.11 21.15
N ASP A 94 1.93 -3.80 21.90
CA ASP A 94 3.36 -3.49 21.97
C ASP A 94 4.05 -3.73 20.62
N ALA A 95 3.72 -4.82 19.91
CA ALA A 95 4.28 -5.12 18.59
C ALA A 95 3.84 -4.09 17.55
N ILE A 96 2.58 -3.69 17.51
CA ILE A 96 2.07 -2.64 16.61
C ILE A 96 2.76 -1.30 16.88
N VAL A 97 2.88 -0.90 18.15
CA VAL A 97 3.56 0.35 18.53
C VAL A 97 5.02 0.31 18.13
N ALA A 98 5.75 -0.77 18.45
CA ALA A 98 7.15 -0.94 18.08
C ALA A 98 7.35 -0.94 16.55
N SER A 99 6.45 -1.59 15.81
CA SER A 99 6.47 -1.63 14.35
C SER A 99 6.36 -0.23 13.75
N VAL A 100 5.40 0.59 14.21
CA VAL A 100 5.20 1.95 13.70
C VAL A 100 6.42 2.84 14.01
N HIS A 101 6.95 2.80 15.23
CA HIS A 101 8.16 3.55 15.57
C HIS A 101 9.38 3.13 14.73
N SER A 102 9.56 1.84 14.51
CA SER A 102 10.63 1.33 13.65
C SER A 102 10.45 1.76 12.19
N SER A 103 9.22 1.80 11.69
CA SER A 103 8.90 2.30 10.34
C SER A 103 9.22 3.79 10.21
N LEU A 104 8.85 4.63 11.19
CA LEU A 104 9.20 6.06 11.21
C LEU A 104 10.72 6.27 11.13
N GLN A 105 11.51 5.48 11.87
CA GLN A 105 12.96 5.53 11.84
C GLN A 105 13.53 5.11 10.48
N ARG A 106 13.10 3.95 9.93
CA ARG A 106 13.58 3.46 8.62
C ARG A 106 13.20 4.41 7.49
N LEU A 107 11.98 4.95 7.52
CA LEU A 107 11.45 5.90 6.54
C LEU A 107 11.97 7.34 6.73
N ARG A 108 12.67 7.62 7.84
CA ARG A 108 13.24 8.94 8.17
C ARG A 108 12.20 10.07 8.13
N THR A 109 11.08 9.84 8.78
CA THR A 109 9.97 10.79 8.88
C THR A 109 9.37 10.75 10.29
N ASP A 110 8.82 11.86 10.75
CA ASP A 110 8.15 11.95 12.05
C ASP A 110 6.66 11.55 11.96
N VAL A 111 6.09 11.55 10.75
CA VAL A 111 4.66 11.28 10.54
C VAL A 111 4.45 10.45 9.27
N LEU A 112 3.64 9.40 9.39
CA LEU A 112 3.13 8.61 8.27
C LEU A 112 1.80 9.20 7.77
N ASP A 113 1.50 9.09 6.47
CA ASP A 113 0.21 9.55 5.98
C ASP A 113 -0.87 8.49 6.22
N CYS A 114 -0.53 7.20 6.14
CA CYS A 114 -1.44 6.11 6.50
C CYS A 114 -0.67 4.89 7.04
N VAL A 115 -1.19 4.25 8.06
CA VAL A 115 -0.73 2.92 8.50
C VAL A 115 -1.87 1.93 8.38
N PHE A 116 -1.67 0.85 7.63
CA PHE A 116 -2.63 -0.23 7.51
C PHE A 116 -2.32 -1.35 8.50
N VAL A 117 -3.32 -1.93 9.13
CA VAL A 117 -3.18 -3.28 9.70
C VAL A 117 -2.91 -4.24 8.55
N HIS A 118 -1.77 -4.96 8.60
CA HIS A 118 -1.39 -5.94 7.59
C HIS A 118 -1.90 -7.33 8.01
N SER A 119 -3.14 -7.65 7.63
CA SER A 119 -3.77 -8.89 8.06
C SER A 119 -3.25 -10.12 7.30
N HIS A 120 -3.48 -11.29 7.87
CA HIS A 120 -3.37 -12.59 7.19
C HIS A 120 -4.74 -13.09 6.70
N SER A 121 -4.81 -14.33 6.23
CA SER A 121 -6.04 -14.89 5.63
C SER A 121 -7.22 -15.00 6.60
N ASP A 122 -6.97 -15.13 7.91
CA ASP A 122 -8.00 -15.05 8.96
C ASP A 122 -8.10 -13.60 9.47
N ASP A 123 -8.51 -12.73 8.58
CA ASP A 123 -8.57 -11.28 8.82
C ASP A 123 -9.76 -10.86 9.68
N VAL A 124 -10.77 -11.72 9.81
CA VAL A 124 -11.87 -11.50 10.74
C VAL A 124 -11.37 -11.65 12.18
N ALA A 125 -10.61 -12.70 12.48
CA ALA A 125 -10.02 -12.87 13.82
C ALA A 125 -9.05 -11.71 14.15
N VAL A 126 -8.22 -11.25 13.19
CA VAL A 126 -7.36 -10.08 13.40
C VAL A 126 -8.18 -8.85 13.84
N LEU A 127 -9.34 -8.64 13.22
CA LEU A 127 -10.18 -7.49 13.53
C LEU A 127 -10.95 -7.64 14.85
N THR A 128 -11.41 -8.85 15.19
CA THR A 128 -12.34 -9.08 16.30
C THR A 128 -11.67 -9.58 17.58
N GLU A 129 -10.47 -10.14 17.50
CA GLU A 129 -9.76 -10.77 18.62
C GLU A 129 -8.47 -10.02 19.01
N THR A 130 -8.14 -8.92 18.30
CA THR A 130 -6.95 -8.12 18.60
C THR A 130 -7.27 -6.63 18.66
N ASP A 131 -6.40 -5.87 19.35
CA ASP A 131 -6.50 -4.42 19.48
C ASP A 131 -5.74 -3.66 18.37
N ALA A 132 -5.42 -4.32 17.24
CA ALA A 132 -4.53 -3.75 16.23
C ALA A 132 -5.07 -2.43 15.64
N VAL A 133 -6.37 -2.37 15.30
CA VAL A 133 -7.01 -1.14 14.78
C VAL A 133 -7.05 -0.07 15.86
N GLU A 134 -7.48 -0.41 17.08
CA GLU A 134 -7.55 0.53 18.20
C GLU A 134 -6.17 1.09 18.54
N THR A 135 -5.15 0.25 18.54
CA THR A 135 -3.76 0.69 18.75
C THR A 135 -3.31 1.69 17.68
N LEU A 136 -3.65 1.47 16.41
CA LEU A 136 -3.34 2.44 15.36
C LEU A 136 -4.13 3.74 15.52
N LEU A 137 -5.37 3.70 16.00
CA LEU A 137 -6.15 4.90 16.32
C LEU A 137 -5.52 5.70 17.47
N ASP A 138 -4.99 5.03 18.50
CA ASP A 138 -4.20 5.66 19.57
C ASP A 138 -2.95 6.36 19.00
N LEU A 139 -2.24 5.73 18.07
CA LEU A 139 -1.07 6.30 17.41
C LEU A 139 -1.43 7.48 16.49
N LYS A 140 -2.60 7.43 15.84
CA LYS A 140 -3.17 8.56 15.09
C LYS A 140 -3.48 9.74 16.05
N ALA A 141 -4.09 9.49 17.19
CA ALA A 141 -4.35 10.52 18.19
C ALA A 141 -3.07 11.17 18.73
N LYS A 142 -1.95 10.44 18.76
CA LYS A 142 -0.61 10.94 19.11
C LYS A 142 0.11 11.63 17.95
N GLY A 143 -0.49 11.69 16.76
CA GLY A 143 0.08 12.36 15.58
C GLY A 143 1.17 11.60 14.84
N LEU A 144 1.38 10.30 15.10
CA LEU A 144 2.39 9.47 14.44
C LEU A 144 1.93 8.98 13.06
N THR A 145 0.62 8.94 12.84
CA THR A 145 0.01 8.71 11.51
C THR A 145 -1.19 9.63 11.34
N LYS A 146 -1.48 10.04 10.11
CA LYS A 146 -2.64 10.87 9.79
C LYS A 146 -3.90 10.04 9.57
N LEU A 147 -3.76 8.84 8.96
CA LEU A 147 -4.86 7.94 8.64
C LEU A 147 -4.55 6.53 9.17
N VAL A 148 -5.60 5.80 9.51
CA VAL A 148 -5.57 4.38 9.86
C VAL A 148 -6.30 3.59 8.80
N GLY A 149 -5.71 2.48 8.37
CA GLY A 149 -6.30 1.60 7.36
C GLY A 149 -6.30 0.13 7.77
N PHE A 150 -7.05 -0.67 7.00
CA PHE A 150 -7.07 -2.13 7.12
C PHE A 150 -6.81 -2.77 5.76
N SER A 151 -5.78 -3.62 5.67
CA SER A 151 -5.45 -4.37 4.46
C SER A 151 -5.99 -5.79 4.59
N GLY A 152 -7.22 -6.02 4.10
CA GLY A 152 -7.96 -7.25 4.31
C GLY A 152 -8.03 -8.18 3.10
N TYR A 153 -8.64 -9.34 3.34
CA TYR A 153 -8.83 -10.43 2.38
C TYR A 153 -10.31 -10.77 2.19
N SER A 154 -11.16 -10.63 3.22
CA SER A 154 -12.56 -10.98 3.17
C SER A 154 -13.46 -9.74 3.12
N CYS A 155 -14.60 -9.83 2.41
CA CYS A 155 -15.59 -8.76 2.44
C CYS A 155 -16.17 -8.53 3.84
N LEU A 156 -16.20 -9.57 4.68
CA LEU A 156 -16.73 -9.47 6.04
C LEU A 156 -15.84 -8.60 6.93
N SER A 157 -14.53 -8.87 6.96
CA SER A 157 -13.59 -8.07 7.74
C SER A 157 -13.56 -6.63 7.25
N ILE A 158 -13.53 -6.42 5.92
CA ILE A 158 -13.56 -5.08 5.34
C ILE A 158 -14.83 -4.33 5.76
N ARG A 159 -16.01 -4.94 5.64
CA ARG A 159 -17.27 -4.29 6.04
C ARG A 159 -17.29 -3.95 7.53
N ASN A 160 -16.78 -4.85 8.36
CA ASN A 160 -16.76 -4.67 9.82
C ASN A 160 -15.78 -3.57 10.26
N CYS A 161 -14.67 -3.36 9.54
CA CYS A 161 -13.71 -2.30 9.89
C CYS A 161 -14.12 -0.89 9.41
N LEU A 162 -15.01 -0.76 8.41
CA LEU A 162 -15.39 0.54 7.82
C LEU A 162 -15.76 1.63 8.83
N PRO A 163 -16.44 1.35 9.97
CA PRO A 163 -16.76 2.39 10.95
C PRO A 163 -15.55 2.96 11.70
N GLN A 164 -14.40 2.30 11.64
CA GLN A 164 -13.24 2.62 12.48
C GLN A 164 -12.03 3.11 11.67
N VAL A 165 -12.00 2.87 10.34
CA VAL A 165 -10.81 3.15 9.53
C VAL A 165 -11.05 4.26 8.52
N ASP A 166 -9.97 4.96 8.14
CA ASP A 166 -9.97 6.01 7.12
C ASP A 166 -9.68 5.45 5.71
N ALA A 167 -9.13 4.23 5.65
CA ALA A 167 -8.75 3.60 4.39
C ALA A 167 -8.87 2.07 4.46
N ILE A 168 -9.17 1.45 3.32
CA ILE A 168 -9.07 0.01 3.12
C ILE A 168 -8.10 -0.31 2.00
N MET A 169 -7.46 -1.50 2.07
CA MET A 169 -6.65 -2.01 0.98
C MET A 169 -7.10 -3.42 0.62
N VAL A 170 -7.58 -3.60 -0.60
CA VAL A 170 -8.18 -4.84 -1.09
C VAL A 170 -7.60 -5.29 -2.42
N GLU A 171 -7.72 -6.57 -2.71
CA GLU A 171 -7.46 -7.10 -4.05
C GLU A 171 -8.68 -6.84 -4.95
N PHE A 172 -8.46 -6.20 -6.10
CA PHE A 172 -9.49 -6.03 -7.12
C PHE A 172 -8.84 -6.02 -8.51
N ASN A 173 -9.28 -6.90 -9.39
CA ASN A 173 -8.77 -7.04 -10.77
C ASN A 173 -9.77 -7.82 -11.63
N VAL A 174 -9.50 -7.96 -12.92
CA VAL A 174 -10.39 -8.64 -13.89
C VAL A 174 -10.70 -10.10 -13.53
N ASN A 175 -9.83 -10.77 -12.76
CA ASN A 175 -10.00 -12.15 -12.31
C ASN A 175 -10.64 -12.26 -10.92
N ASN A 176 -10.71 -11.15 -10.17
CA ASN A 176 -11.23 -11.12 -8.81
C ASN A 176 -11.95 -9.80 -8.53
N THR A 177 -13.26 -9.82 -8.61
CA THR A 177 -14.14 -8.66 -8.38
C THR A 177 -14.95 -8.76 -7.09
N ILE A 178 -14.65 -9.74 -6.23
CA ILE A 178 -15.44 -10.04 -5.03
C ILE A 178 -15.60 -8.83 -4.11
N HIS A 179 -14.63 -7.93 -4.08
CA HIS A 179 -14.64 -6.75 -3.20
C HIS A 179 -15.41 -5.55 -3.79
N ALA A 180 -15.92 -5.61 -5.04
CA ALA A 180 -16.56 -4.45 -5.68
C ALA A 180 -17.66 -3.82 -4.82
N GLY A 181 -18.54 -4.64 -4.23
CA GLY A 181 -19.64 -4.13 -3.38
C GLY A 181 -19.13 -3.42 -2.11
N VAL A 182 -18.17 -4.00 -1.41
CA VAL A 182 -17.64 -3.41 -0.18
C VAL A 182 -16.74 -2.20 -0.47
N MET A 183 -16.12 -2.13 -1.63
CA MET A 183 -15.41 -0.92 -2.10
C MET A 183 -16.37 0.25 -2.29
N GLN A 184 -17.55 0.00 -2.86
CA GLN A 184 -18.60 1.02 -2.99
C GLN A 184 -19.11 1.45 -1.61
N GLU A 185 -19.38 0.51 -0.70
CA GLU A 185 -19.78 0.81 0.68
C GLU A 185 -18.73 1.69 1.41
N ALA A 186 -17.44 1.44 1.16
CA ALA A 186 -16.33 2.25 1.69
C ALA A 186 -16.33 3.67 1.12
N ALA A 187 -16.42 3.80 -0.21
CA ALA A 187 -16.42 5.08 -0.90
C ALA A 187 -17.61 5.96 -0.47
N ASP A 188 -18.81 5.37 -0.34
CA ASP A 188 -20.04 6.06 0.11
C ASP A 188 -19.88 6.62 1.55
N ARG A 189 -18.98 6.06 2.34
CA ARG A 189 -18.63 6.52 3.70
C ARG A 189 -17.42 7.47 3.73
N GLY A 190 -16.84 7.80 2.59
CA GLY A 190 -15.62 8.61 2.50
C GLY A 190 -14.34 7.86 2.89
N VAL A 191 -14.39 6.53 3.06
CA VAL A 191 -13.23 5.68 3.33
C VAL A 191 -12.46 5.46 2.04
N LYS A 192 -11.15 5.72 2.04
CA LYS A 192 -10.30 5.61 0.85
C LYS A 192 -10.07 4.15 0.47
N VAL A 193 -10.13 3.87 -0.83
CA VAL A 193 -9.97 2.51 -1.36
C VAL A 193 -8.64 2.38 -2.10
N PHE A 194 -7.70 1.65 -1.52
CA PHE A 194 -6.43 1.28 -2.12
C PHE A 194 -6.58 -0.11 -2.75
N VAL A 195 -6.24 -0.21 -4.03
CA VAL A 195 -6.29 -1.50 -4.74
C VAL A 195 -4.89 -2.08 -4.85
N LYS A 196 -4.71 -3.28 -4.29
CA LYS A 196 -3.51 -4.11 -4.48
C LYS A 196 -3.78 -5.20 -5.52
N LYS A 197 -2.73 -5.73 -6.14
CA LYS A 197 -2.78 -6.81 -7.14
C LYS A 197 -3.72 -6.53 -8.33
N GLY A 198 -3.88 -5.30 -8.75
CA GLY A 198 -4.72 -4.95 -9.90
C GLY A 198 -4.35 -5.68 -11.19
N MET A 199 -3.07 -6.05 -11.37
CA MET A 199 -2.59 -6.89 -12.47
C MET A 199 -2.56 -8.38 -12.14
N SER A 200 -3.33 -8.85 -11.14
CA SER A 200 -3.39 -10.27 -10.72
C SER A 200 -2.00 -10.90 -10.56
N SER A 201 -1.11 -10.23 -9.82
CA SER A 201 0.31 -10.61 -9.62
C SER A 201 1.13 -10.73 -10.92
N GLY A 202 0.76 -9.98 -11.96
CA GLY A 202 1.44 -9.94 -13.25
C GLY A 202 0.88 -10.89 -14.31
N SER A 203 -0.22 -11.61 -14.02
CA SER A 203 -0.88 -12.49 -14.98
C SER A 203 -1.81 -11.76 -15.96
N VAL A 204 -2.19 -10.50 -15.64
CA VAL A 204 -3.03 -9.66 -16.50
C VAL A 204 -2.19 -8.51 -17.07
N PRO A 205 -2.19 -8.30 -18.39
CA PRO A 205 -1.48 -7.20 -19.02
C PRO A 205 -1.97 -5.83 -18.51
N ALA A 206 -1.04 -4.89 -18.31
CA ALA A 206 -1.33 -3.56 -17.78
C ALA A 206 -2.38 -2.80 -18.60
N GLN A 207 -2.36 -2.94 -19.93
CA GLN A 207 -3.32 -2.32 -20.84
C GLN A 207 -4.78 -2.76 -20.62
N GLN A 208 -5.00 -3.91 -20.05
CA GLN A 208 -6.32 -4.42 -19.67
C GLN A 208 -6.64 -4.12 -18.20
N ALA A 209 -5.65 -4.32 -17.33
CA ALA A 209 -5.84 -4.25 -15.89
C ALA A 209 -6.06 -2.83 -15.37
N ILE A 210 -5.27 -1.86 -15.87
CA ILE A 210 -5.31 -0.48 -15.35
C ILE A 210 -6.65 0.19 -15.65
N PRO A 211 -7.14 0.23 -16.91
CA PRO A 211 -8.46 0.80 -17.19
C PRO A 211 -9.57 0.10 -16.40
N PHE A 212 -9.59 -1.24 -16.38
CA PHE A 212 -10.60 -2.01 -15.65
C PHE A 212 -10.70 -1.60 -14.18
N VAL A 213 -9.56 -1.44 -13.49
CA VAL A 213 -9.56 -1.06 -12.07
C VAL A 213 -9.97 0.40 -11.90
N LEU A 214 -9.48 1.31 -12.75
CA LEU A 214 -9.72 2.74 -12.61
C LEU A 214 -11.11 3.19 -13.09
N GLU A 215 -11.79 2.42 -13.93
CA GLU A 215 -13.19 2.62 -14.27
C GLU A 215 -14.13 2.47 -13.05
N ASN A 216 -13.69 1.72 -12.02
CA ASN A 216 -14.43 1.64 -10.77
C ASN A 216 -14.21 2.94 -9.97
N THR A 217 -15.26 3.76 -9.89
CA THR A 217 -15.22 5.09 -9.25
C THR A 217 -14.99 5.05 -7.74
N SER A 218 -15.13 3.89 -7.10
CA SER A 218 -14.81 3.69 -5.68
C SER A 218 -13.29 3.66 -5.43
N VAL A 219 -12.47 3.41 -6.45
CA VAL A 219 -11.01 3.29 -6.31
C VAL A 219 -10.38 4.66 -6.08
N THR A 220 -9.67 4.81 -4.98
CA THR A 220 -8.87 6.01 -4.69
C THR A 220 -7.51 5.93 -5.39
N THR A 221 -6.84 4.78 -5.30
CA THR A 221 -5.54 4.55 -5.94
C THR A 221 -5.30 3.08 -6.24
N LEU A 222 -4.70 2.81 -7.40
CA LEU A 222 -4.22 1.49 -7.81
C LEU A 222 -2.71 1.41 -7.57
N LEU A 223 -2.27 0.49 -6.70
CA LEU A 223 -0.86 0.27 -6.40
C LEU A 223 -0.20 -0.64 -7.46
N LEU A 224 0.77 -0.09 -8.16
CA LEU A 224 1.57 -0.80 -9.16
C LEU A 224 2.98 -1.03 -8.62
N SER A 225 3.54 -2.22 -8.89
CA SER A 225 4.92 -2.56 -8.54
C SER A 225 5.71 -2.85 -9.80
N SER A 226 6.65 -1.99 -10.15
CA SER A 226 7.57 -2.15 -11.28
C SER A 226 8.99 -1.79 -10.87
N LEU A 227 9.98 -2.48 -11.45
CA LEU A 227 11.40 -2.10 -11.36
C LEU A 227 11.87 -1.33 -12.62
N SER A 228 11.00 -1.17 -13.62
CA SER A 228 11.27 -0.44 -14.86
C SER A 228 10.54 0.91 -14.85
N VAL A 229 11.30 1.98 -15.02
CA VAL A 229 10.78 3.35 -15.20
C VAL A 229 9.97 3.45 -16.50
N GLU A 230 10.40 2.76 -17.54
CA GLU A 230 9.70 2.72 -18.83
C GLU A 230 8.30 2.13 -18.69
N HIS A 231 8.18 1.00 -17.98
CA HIS A 231 6.87 0.41 -17.68
C HIS A 231 5.98 1.35 -16.85
N LEU A 232 6.56 2.12 -15.91
CA LEU A 232 5.79 3.11 -15.15
C LEU A 232 5.29 4.23 -16.06
N LYS A 233 6.13 4.77 -16.96
CA LYS A 233 5.72 5.76 -17.97
C LYS A 233 4.58 5.26 -18.85
N GLU A 234 4.71 4.04 -19.36
CA GLU A 234 3.67 3.41 -20.17
C GLU A 234 2.36 3.24 -19.42
N ASN A 235 2.43 2.85 -18.13
CA ASN A 235 1.24 2.69 -17.29
C ASN A 235 0.54 4.02 -17.02
N ILE A 236 1.29 5.10 -16.75
CA ILE A 236 0.75 6.45 -16.56
C ILE A 236 0.11 6.95 -17.87
N TRP A 237 0.74 6.71 -19.02
CA TRP A 237 0.18 7.12 -20.32
C TRP A 237 -1.13 6.39 -20.65
N ARG A 238 -1.34 5.18 -20.10
CA ARG A 238 -2.60 4.43 -20.23
C ARG A 238 -3.70 4.92 -19.31
N THR A 239 -3.39 5.76 -18.31
CA THR A 239 -4.41 6.44 -17.53
C THR A 239 -4.89 7.62 -18.32
N SER A 240 -6.20 7.68 -18.61
CA SER A 240 -6.80 8.87 -19.24
C SER A 240 -6.58 10.10 -18.35
N ASP A 241 -6.56 11.29 -18.96
CA ASP A 241 -6.38 12.54 -18.21
C ASP A 241 -7.44 12.74 -17.10
N GLU A 242 -8.61 12.12 -17.27
CA GLU A 242 -9.71 12.10 -16.32
C GLU A 242 -9.37 11.40 -14.98
N TYR A 243 -8.42 10.45 -15.00
CA TYR A 243 -8.01 9.70 -13.80
C TYR A 243 -6.72 10.21 -13.14
N LYS A 244 -6.04 11.21 -13.72
CA LYS A 244 -4.74 11.69 -13.20
C LYS A 244 -4.86 12.45 -11.88
N LEU A 245 -6.03 13.00 -11.58
CA LEU A 245 -6.30 13.81 -10.37
C LEU A 245 -7.66 13.39 -9.77
N ARG A 246 -7.66 12.40 -8.92
CA ARG A 246 -8.82 12.09 -8.07
C ARG A 246 -8.54 12.38 -6.60
#